data_bc1ef81d0a5fa1db4c6bedf88820a064
#
_entry.id   bc1ef81d0a5fa1db4c6bedf88820a064
#
_cell.length_a   1.000
_cell.length_b   1.000
_cell.length_c   1.000
_cell.angle_alpha   90.00
_cell.angle_beta   90.00
_cell.angle_gamma   90.00
#
_symmetry.space_group_name_H-M   'P 1'
#
loop_
_entity.id
_entity.type
_entity.pdbx_description
1 polymer ?
#
loop_
_entity_poly.entity_id
_entity_poly.type
_entity_poly.pdbx_seq_one_letter_code
_entity_poly.pdbx_strand_id
1 'polypeptide(L)'
;MSKLTLVCRFLLLAGTIVLLAQFASAQAERSPKETIGVRFLNPRGLSKPKGFTQVVVAPPSKLIYVSGQVPLNANGEIVAKGDFRGQVTQVMDNLKTALAAAGATMNDVIKANYYVVNLKPDQVAVIREVRSKYFSADHPPAGTLVGVTALVQEGYMIEIEAEAVVK
;
A
#
# COMPACT_ATOMS: atom_id res chain seq x y z
N MET A 1 67.02 17.65 -20.37
CA MET A 1 65.63 17.20 -20.51
C MET A 1 65.06 17.82 -21.78
N SER A 2 64.68 16.99 -22.76
CA SER A 2 64.32 17.46 -24.08
C SER A 2 62.91 18.11 -24.04
N LYS A 3 62.70 19.13 -24.88
CA LYS A 3 61.40 19.83 -25.02
C LYS A 3 60.25 18.86 -25.32
N LEU A 4 60.55 17.71 -25.89
CA LEU A 4 59.60 16.64 -26.23
C LEU A 4 59.01 15.95 -24.98
N THR A 5 59.79 15.79 -23.92
CA THR A 5 59.36 15.13 -22.66
C THR A 5 58.38 16.04 -21.86
N LEU A 6 58.51 17.35 -22.00
CA LEU A 6 57.64 18.32 -21.33
C LEU A 6 56.25 18.41 -21.99
N VAL A 7 56.20 18.36 -23.35
CA VAL A 7 54.94 18.40 -24.10
C VAL A 7 54.08 17.13 -23.83
N CYS A 8 54.71 15.95 -23.77
CA CYS A 8 54.04 14.69 -23.48
C CYS A 8 53.42 14.66 -22.06
N ARG A 9 54.08 15.30 -21.06
CA ARG A 9 53.54 15.40 -19.70
C ARG A 9 52.33 16.33 -19.59
N PHE A 10 52.34 17.43 -20.35
CA PHE A 10 51.18 18.35 -20.38
C PHE A 10 49.97 17.75 -21.08
N LEU A 11 50.14 16.98 -22.14
CA LEU A 11 49.04 16.30 -22.86
C LEU A 11 48.41 15.18 -22.01
N LEU A 12 49.21 14.45 -21.22
CA LEU A 12 48.71 13.40 -20.30
C LEU A 12 47.90 14.03 -19.13
N LEU A 13 48.34 15.16 -18.56
CA LEU A 13 47.61 15.86 -17.51
C LEU A 13 46.29 16.46 -18.02
N ALA A 14 46.28 17.03 -19.22
CA ALA A 14 45.04 17.60 -19.80
C ALA A 14 44.00 16.51 -20.09
N GLY A 15 44.43 15.32 -20.58
CA GLY A 15 43.56 14.19 -20.85
C GLY A 15 42.90 13.62 -19.60
N THR A 16 43.63 13.54 -18.47
CA THR A 16 43.07 13.06 -17.20
C THR A 16 42.09 14.04 -16.56
N ILE A 17 42.32 15.35 -16.69
CA ILE A 17 41.38 16.37 -16.16
C ILE A 17 40.07 16.37 -16.95
N VAL A 18 40.10 16.22 -18.28
CA VAL A 18 38.91 16.15 -19.12
C VAL A 18 38.10 14.87 -18.82
N LEU A 19 38.77 13.74 -18.61
CA LEU A 19 38.11 12.48 -18.28
C LEU A 19 37.43 12.53 -16.90
N LEU A 20 38.05 13.15 -15.90
CA LEU A 20 37.49 13.34 -14.57
C LEU A 20 36.28 14.32 -14.57
N ALA A 21 36.31 15.35 -15.42
CA ALA A 21 35.19 16.28 -15.59
C ALA A 21 33.98 15.61 -16.25
N GLN A 22 34.19 14.67 -17.17
CA GLN A 22 33.11 13.91 -17.80
C GLN A 22 32.46 12.90 -16.84
N PHE A 23 33.25 12.30 -15.94
CA PHE A 23 32.69 11.44 -14.89
C PHE A 23 31.90 12.22 -13.84
N ALA A 24 32.29 13.45 -13.50
CA ALA A 24 31.58 14.30 -12.58
C ALA A 24 30.24 14.84 -13.15
N SER A 25 30.15 15.07 -14.47
CA SER A 25 28.92 15.51 -15.12
C SER A 25 27.90 14.38 -15.30
N ALA A 26 28.34 13.13 -15.44
CA ALA A 26 27.47 11.96 -15.54
C ALA A 26 26.76 11.61 -14.22
N GLN A 27 27.23 12.12 -13.08
CA GLN A 27 26.61 11.91 -11.75
C GLN A 27 25.62 13.01 -11.36
N ALA A 28 25.42 14.04 -12.15
CA ALA A 28 24.56 15.19 -11.83
C ALA A 28 23.16 15.11 -12.45
N GLU A 29 22.82 14.12 -13.25
CA GLU A 29 21.43 13.83 -13.60
C GLU A 29 20.74 13.08 -12.45
N ARG A 30 20.53 13.78 -11.34
CA ARG A 30 19.50 13.38 -10.39
C ARG A 30 18.17 13.47 -11.13
N SER A 31 17.57 12.30 -11.33
CA SER A 31 16.17 12.12 -11.70
C SER A 31 15.27 13.24 -11.16
N PRO A 32 14.29 13.73 -11.93
CA PRO A 32 13.37 14.76 -11.45
C PRO A 32 12.88 14.39 -10.06
N LYS A 33 12.83 15.38 -9.15
CA LYS A 33 12.33 15.23 -7.79
C LYS A 33 10.94 14.61 -7.87
N GLU A 34 10.89 13.28 -7.78
CA GLU A 34 9.65 12.53 -7.83
C GLU A 34 8.76 13.09 -6.73
N THR A 35 7.60 13.60 -7.10
CA THR A 35 6.62 14.14 -6.14
C THR A 35 6.30 13.01 -5.18
N ILE A 36 6.75 13.14 -3.93
CA ILE A 36 6.65 12.11 -2.90
C ILE A 36 5.17 11.95 -2.55
N GLY A 37 4.48 11.05 -3.24
CA GLY A 37 3.08 10.72 -3.02
C GLY A 37 2.80 9.23 -3.17
N VAL A 38 1.73 8.75 -2.58
CA VAL A 38 1.26 7.38 -2.78
C VAL A 38 0.84 7.22 -4.24
N ARG A 39 1.34 6.17 -4.91
CA ARG A 39 1.00 5.83 -6.29
C ARG A 39 0.23 4.52 -6.36
N PHE A 40 -0.85 4.51 -7.10
CA PHE A 40 -1.71 3.34 -7.32
C PHE A 40 -1.48 2.84 -8.75
N LEU A 41 -0.99 1.62 -8.91
CA LEU A 41 -0.53 1.09 -10.20
C LEU A 41 -1.27 -0.20 -10.55
N ASN A 42 -1.73 -0.27 -11.79
CA ASN A 42 -2.30 -1.49 -12.38
C ASN A 42 -1.53 -1.82 -13.67
N PRO A 43 -0.37 -2.52 -13.57
CA PRO A 43 0.51 -2.78 -14.70
C PRO A 43 -0.17 -3.56 -15.82
N ARG A 44 0.21 -3.24 -17.07
CA ARG A 44 -0.16 -4.05 -18.24
C ARG A 44 0.44 -5.46 -18.09
N GLY A 45 -0.30 -6.49 -18.47
CA GLY A 45 0.12 -7.89 -18.31
C GLY A 45 -0.43 -8.57 -17.07
N LEU A 46 -1.05 -7.82 -16.15
CA LEU A 46 -1.87 -8.37 -15.07
C LEU A 46 -3.36 -8.23 -15.39
N SER A 47 -4.18 -9.09 -14.78
CA SER A 47 -5.64 -9.01 -14.93
C SER A 47 -6.18 -7.67 -14.42
N LYS A 48 -7.23 -7.15 -15.07
CA LYS A 48 -7.87 -5.89 -14.61
C LYS A 48 -8.50 -6.10 -13.22
N PRO A 49 -8.09 -5.33 -12.21
CA PRO A 49 -8.61 -5.50 -10.86
C PRO A 49 -10.07 -5.03 -10.76
N LYS A 50 -10.82 -5.64 -9.83
CA LYS A 50 -12.21 -5.27 -9.53
C LYS A 50 -12.31 -4.79 -8.07
N GLY A 51 -12.22 -3.47 -7.85
CA GLY A 51 -12.33 -2.84 -6.54
C GLY A 51 -11.10 -2.97 -5.64
N PHE A 52 -9.92 -3.21 -6.20
CA PHE A 52 -8.62 -3.15 -5.51
C PHE A 52 -7.55 -2.64 -6.46
N THR A 53 -6.37 -2.31 -5.95
CA THR A 53 -5.19 -1.94 -6.75
C THR A 53 -4.17 -3.07 -6.74
N GLN A 54 -3.53 -3.36 -7.89
CA GLN A 54 -2.52 -4.40 -8.01
C GLN A 54 -1.25 -4.08 -7.21
N VAL A 55 -0.79 -2.81 -7.28
CA VAL A 55 0.44 -2.35 -6.60
C VAL A 55 0.21 -0.95 -6.05
N VAL A 56 0.53 -0.75 -4.78
CA VAL A 56 0.59 0.57 -4.15
C VAL A 56 2.03 0.84 -3.76
N VAL A 57 2.57 1.98 -4.22
CA VAL A 57 3.89 2.47 -3.82
C VAL A 57 3.69 3.61 -2.84
N ALA A 58 4.13 3.42 -1.60
CA ALA A 58 4.09 4.45 -0.57
C ALA A 58 5.49 5.03 -0.35
N PRO A 59 5.62 6.36 -0.21
CA PRO A 59 6.89 6.99 0.17
C PRO A 59 7.23 6.68 1.63
N PRO A 60 8.47 6.95 2.07
CA PRO A 60 8.81 6.94 3.48
C PRO A 60 8.00 8.02 4.21
N SER A 61 6.97 7.59 4.94
CA SER A 61 5.97 8.39 5.64
C SER A 61 5.62 7.68 6.95
N LYS A 62 4.76 8.25 7.79
CA LYS A 62 4.25 7.54 8.96
C LYS A 62 3.39 6.36 8.51
N LEU A 63 3.86 5.15 8.76
CA LEU A 63 3.15 3.90 8.47
C LEU A 63 2.31 3.50 9.69
N ILE A 64 1.07 3.12 9.45
CA ILE A 64 0.10 2.69 10.46
C ILE A 64 -0.31 1.26 10.14
N TYR A 65 -0.15 0.37 11.11
CA TYR A 65 -0.63 -1.01 11.07
C TYR A 65 -1.88 -1.10 11.93
N VAL A 66 -2.98 -1.56 11.35
CA VAL A 66 -4.22 -1.85 12.09
C VAL A 66 -4.37 -3.36 12.18
N SER A 67 -4.38 -3.88 13.40
CA SER A 67 -4.61 -5.30 13.68
C SER A 67 -5.94 -5.76 13.10
N GLY A 68 -6.11 -7.08 12.92
CA GLY A 68 -7.36 -7.69 12.49
C GLY A 68 -8.53 -7.19 13.32
N GLN A 69 -9.49 -6.56 12.65
CA GLN A 69 -10.74 -6.12 13.23
C GLN A 69 -11.80 -7.18 13.00
N VAL A 70 -12.54 -7.49 14.05
CA VAL A 70 -13.60 -8.49 14.09
C VAL A 70 -14.94 -7.83 14.42
N PRO A 71 -16.10 -8.49 14.22
CA PRO A 71 -17.41 -7.86 14.34
C PRO A 71 -17.85 -7.68 15.81
N LEU A 72 -17.02 -7.02 16.61
CA LEU A 72 -17.31 -6.67 18.00
C LEU A 72 -17.73 -5.19 18.14
N ASN A 73 -18.67 -4.95 19.06
CA ASN A 73 -18.93 -3.59 19.55
C ASN A 73 -17.92 -3.20 20.66
N ALA A 74 -18.04 -2.00 21.21
CA ALA A 74 -17.18 -1.47 22.27
C ALA A 74 -17.23 -2.28 23.59
N ASN A 75 -18.30 -3.06 23.79
CA ASN A 75 -18.43 -3.93 24.98
C ASN A 75 -17.79 -5.32 24.77
N GLY A 76 -17.25 -5.60 23.58
CA GLY A 76 -16.70 -6.93 23.24
C GLY A 76 -17.78 -7.96 22.86
N GLU A 77 -18.96 -7.53 22.50
CA GLU A 77 -20.07 -8.40 22.09
C GLU A 77 -20.11 -8.54 20.56
N ILE A 78 -20.38 -9.75 20.05
CA ILE A 78 -20.53 -10.00 18.62
C ILE A 78 -21.78 -9.30 18.11
N VAL A 79 -21.60 -8.40 17.15
CA VAL A 79 -22.67 -7.72 16.44
C VAL A 79 -23.14 -8.56 15.25
N ALA A 80 -24.42 -8.48 14.91
CA ALA A 80 -24.99 -9.11 13.71
C ALA A 80 -24.68 -10.63 13.60
N LYS A 81 -24.89 -11.38 14.67
CA LYS A 81 -24.69 -12.84 14.68
C LYS A 81 -25.46 -13.51 13.56
N GLY A 82 -24.77 -14.26 12.70
CA GLY A 82 -25.37 -14.93 11.54
C GLY A 82 -25.68 -14.03 10.33
N ASP A 83 -25.55 -12.72 10.46
CA ASP A 83 -25.70 -11.76 9.35
C ASP A 83 -24.31 -11.33 8.84
N PHE A 84 -23.88 -11.93 7.71
CA PHE A 84 -22.58 -11.64 7.13
C PHE A 84 -22.42 -10.17 6.74
N ARG A 85 -23.44 -9.54 6.15
CA ARG A 85 -23.42 -8.12 5.75
C ARG A 85 -23.25 -7.21 6.97
N GLY A 86 -24.03 -7.45 8.02
CA GLY A 86 -23.91 -6.72 9.26
C GLY A 86 -22.53 -6.83 9.89
N GLN A 87 -21.93 -8.03 9.88
CA GLN A 87 -20.56 -8.23 10.37
C GLN A 87 -19.51 -7.51 9.53
N VAL A 88 -19.61 -7.55 8.20
CA VAL A 88 -18.70 -6.78 7.32
C VAL A 88 -18.79 -5.29 7.62
N THR A 89 -20.01 -4.75 7.80
CA THR A 89 -20.23 -3.33 8.12
C THR A 89 -19.57 -2.97 9.46
N GLN A 90 -19.81 -3.77 10.50
CA GLN A 90 -19.21 -3.52 11.82
C GLN A 90 -17.68 -3.54 11.77
N VAL A 91 -17.08 -4.49 11.05
CA VAL A 91 -15.62 -4.58 10.92
C VAL A 91 -15.05 -3.35 10.20
N MET A 92 -15.73 -2.86 9.15
CA MET A 92 -15.31 -1.64 8.43
C MET A 92 -15.44 -0.39 9.34
N ASP A 93 -16.45 -0.29 10.18
CA ASP A 93 -16.61 0.78 11.17
C ASP A 93 -15.52 0.71 12.26
N ASN A 94 -15.15 -0.49 12.69
CA ASN A 94 -14.04 -0.69 13.62
C ASN A 94 -12.71 -0.25 13.03
N LEU A 95 -12.43 -0.61 11.76
CA LEU A 95 -11.24 -0.13 11.03
C LEU A 95 -11.21 1.40 10.95
N LYS A 96 -12.34 2.03 10.61
CA LYS A 96 -12.46 3.49 10.56
C LYS A 96 -12.15 4.13 11.91
N THR A 97 -12.64 3.54 13.00
CA THR A 97 -12.38 4.00 14.36
C THR A 97 -10.90 3.85 14.75
N ALA A 98 -10.29 2.71 14.44
CA ALA A 98 -8.86 2.46 14.71
C ALA A 98 -7.94 3.43 13.93
N LEU A 99 -8.24 3.66 12.66
CA LEU A 99 -7.50 4.62 11.82
C LEU A 99 -7.62 6.04 12.37
N ALA A 100 -8.83 6.47 12.76
CA ALA A 100 -9.06 7.79 13.32
C ALA A 100 -8.25 8.03 14.61
N ALA A 101 -8.11 7.03 15.48
CA ALA A 101 -7.28 7.10 16.69
C ALA A 101 -5.79 7.32 16.36
N ALA A 102 -5.33 6.88 15.18
CA ALA A 102 -3.97 7.10 14.70
C ALA A 102 -3.80 8.39 13.87
N GLY A 103 -4.86 9.19 13.71
CA GLY A 103 -4.88 10.39 12.88
C GLY A 103 -4.97 10.11 11.38
N ALA A 104 -5.51 8.95 11.00
CA ALA A 104 -5.72 8.53 9.62
C ALA A 104 -7.21 8.39 9.29
N THR A 105 -7.50 8.25 8.01
CA THR A 105 -8.84 8.00 7.45
C THR A 105 -8.82 6.73 6.59
N MET A 106 -10.00 6.30 6.14
CA MET A 106 -10.10 5.18 5.19
C MET A 106 -9.43 5.48 3.83
N ASN A 107 -9.24 6.76 3.47
CA ASN A 107 -8.55 7.16 2.25
C ASN A 107 -7.02 7.01 2.34
N ASP A 108 -6.47 6.90 3.56
CA ASP A 108 -5.04 6.71 3.80
C ASP A 108 -4.64 5.23 3.76
N VAL A 109 -5.62 4.31 3.68
CA VAL A 109 -5.37 2.87 3.61
C VAL A 109 -4.74 2.51 2.27
N ILE A 110 -3.58 1.85 2.32
CA ILE A 110 -2.83 1.37 1.15
C ILE A 110 -2.96 -0.13 0.93
N LYS A 111 -3.29 -0.89 1.98
CA LYS A 111 -3.49 -2.33 1.94
C LYS A 111 -4.61 -2.76 2.88
N ALA A 112 -5.43 -3.73 2.45
CA ALA A 112 -6.41 -4.38 3.31
C ALA A 112 -6.48 -5.89 2.98
N ASN A 113 -6.39 -6.74 4.00
CA ASN A 113 -6.54 -8.19 3.88
C ASN A 113 -7.83 -8.64 4.56
N TYR A 114 -8.56 -9.52 3.90
CA TYR A 114 -9.87 -10.02 4.31
C TYR A 114 -9.79 -11.53 4.53
N TYR A 115 -10.14 -11.98 5.71
CA TYR A 115 -10.20 -13.38 6.10
C TYR A 115 -11.67 -13.74 6.35
N VAL A 116 -12.22 -14.66 5.56
CA VAL A 116 -13.66 -14.99 5.61
C VAL A 116 -13.84 -16.47 5.90
N VAL A 117 -14.60 -16.78 6.95
CA VAL A 117 -14.88 -18.17 7.31
C VAL A 117 -15.75 -18.83 6.25
N ASN A 118 -15.28 -19.97 5.72
CA ASN A 118 -15.99 -20.76 4.72
C ASN A 118 -16.51 -19.91 3.54
N LEU A 119 -15.64 -19.07 2.98
CA LEU A 119 -15.95 -18.10 1.92
C LEU A 119 -16.79 -18.69 0.79
N LYS A 120 -17.91 -18.02 0.47
CA LYS A 120 -18.83 -18.36 -0.62
C LYS A 120 -18.82 -17.26 -1.69
N PRO A 121 -19.16 -17.56 -2.96
CA PRO A 121 -19.16 -16.58 -4.05
C PRO A 121 -20.05 -15.36 -3.81
N ASP A 122 -21.22 -15.53 -3.20
CA ASP A 122 -22.17 -14.45 -2.87
C ASP A 122 -21.61 -13.49 -1.82
N GLN A 123 -20.83 -13.99 -0.86
CA GLN A 123 -20.18 -13.16 0.15
C GLN A 123 -19.14 -12.19 -0.44
N VAL A 124 -18.47 -12.56 -1.54
CA VAL A 124 -17.56 -11.66 -2.26
C VAL A 124 -18.29 -10.43 -2.79
N ALA A 125 -19.52 -10.59 -3.28
CA ALA A 125 -20.35 -9.49 -3.75
C ALA A 125 -20.73 -8.55 -2.58
N VAL A 126 -21.13 -9.13 -1.43
CA VAL A 126 -21.45 -8.37 -0.21
C VAL A 126 -20.25 -7.55 0.26
N ILE A 127 -19.05 -8.15 0.33
CA ILE A 127 -17.82 -7.43 0.73
C ILE A 127 -17.55 -6.26 -0.23
N ARG A 128 -17.65 -6.49 -1.55
CA ARG A 128 -17.42 -5.43 -2.54
C ARG A 128 -18.39 -4.27 -2.39
N GLU A 129 -19.66 -4.55 -2.18
CA GLU A 129 -20.69 -3.54 -1.98
C GLU A 129 -20.45 -2.73 -0.69
N VAL A 130 -20.21 -3.41 0.45
CA VAL A 130 -19.99 -2.71 1.73
C VAL A 130 -18.73 -1.85 1.67
N ARG A 131 -17.58 -2.42 1.28
CA ARG A 131 -16.31 -1.68 1.27
C ARG A 131 -16.29 -0.50 0.31
N SER A 132 -17.10 -0.52 -0.79
CA SER A 132 -17.19 0.61 -1.71
C SER A 132 -17.75 1.89 -1.08
N LYS A 133 -18.38 1.79 0.10
CA LYS A 133 -18.86 2.93 0.89
C LYS A 133 -17.77 3.56 1.77
N TYR A 134 -16.63 2.87 1.92
CA TYR A 134 -15.53 3.27 2.81
C TYR A 134 -14.27 3.69 2.04
N PHE A 135 -13.95 3.02 0.94
CA PHE A 135 -12.76 3.30 0.14
C PHE A 135 -13.10 4.11 -1.11
N SER A 136 -12.17 4.98 -1.50
CA SER A 136 -12.27 5.70 -2.78
C SER A 136 -12.35 4.72 -3.96
N ALA A 137 -13.26 4.97 -4.89
CA ALA A 137 -13.37 4.20 -6.12
C ALA A 137 -12.17 4.45 -7.06
N ASP A 138 -11.59 5.66 -7.01
CA ASP A 138 -10.47 6.07 -7.87
C ASP A 138 -9.14 5.49 -7.38
N HIS A 139 -9.00 5.34 -6.06
CA HIS A 139 -7.76 4.90 -5.40
C HIS A 139 -8.03 3.81 -4.36
N PRO A 140 -8.58 2.65 -4.77
CA PRO A 140 -8.81 1.56 -3.83
C PRO A 140 -7.47 0.96 -3.36
N PRO A 141 -7.38 0.53 -2.08
CA PRO A 141 -6.15 -0.08 -1.56
C PRO A 141 -5.80 -1.37 -2.30
N ALA A 142 -4.54 -1.77 -2.22
CA ALA A 142 -4.15 -3.15 -2.53
C ALA A 142 -4.92 -4.11 -1.61
N GLY A 143 -5.37 -5.26 -2.12
CA GLY A 143 -6.24 -6.15 -1.35
C GLY A 143 -5.96 -7.62 -1.58
N THR A 144 -6.11 -8.40 -0.50
CA THR A 144 -6.12 -9.85 -0.53
C THR A 144 -7.40 -10.33 0.16
N LEU A 145 -8.13 -11.26 -0.44
CA LEU A 145 -9.33 -11.86 0.13
C LEU A 145 -9.20 -13.37 0.05
N VAL A 146 -9.26 -14.04 1.20
CA VAL A 146 -9.11 -15.49 1.33
C VAL A 146 -10.20 -16.09 2.21
N GLY A 147 -10.59 -17.32 1.88
CA GLY A 147 -11.39 -18.16 2.75
C GLY A 147 -10.50 -18.86 3.78
N VAL A 148 -10.95 -18.89 5.02
CA VAL A 148 -10.32 -19.61 6.14
C VAL A 148 -11.32 -20.60 6.73
N THR A 149 -10.82 -21.60 7.45
CA THR A 149 -11.69 -22.61 8.11
C THR A 149 -12.30 -22.09 9.40
N ALA A 150 -11.58 -21.22 10.11
CA ALA A 150 -12.02 -20.61 11.37
C ALA A 150 -11.28 -19.27 11.61
N LEU A 151 -11.88 -18.42 12.42
CA LEU A 151 -11.26 -17.28 13.08
C LEU A 151 -11.11 -17.58 14.58
N VAL A 152 -10.52 -16.64 15.34
CA VAL A 152 -10.14 -16.86 16.74
C VAL A 152 -11.34 -17.19 17.66
N GLN A 153 -12.54 -16.79 17.30
CA GLN A 153 -13.75 -17.03 18.07
C GLN A 153 -14.90 -17.49 17.18
N GLU A 154 -15.67 -18.46 17.67
CA GLU A 154 -16.90 -18.90 17.02
C GLU A 154 -17.92 -17.75 16.89
N GLY A 155 -18.60 -17.72 15.75
CA GLY A 155 -19.56 -16.65 15.42
C GLY A 155 -18.95 -15.47 14.66
N TYR A 156 -17.63 -15.34 14.56
CA TYR A 156 -16.99 -14.44 13.62
C TYR A 156 -17.05 -15.04 12.21
N MET A 157 -17.54 -14.29 11.27
CA MET A 157 -17.63 -14.69 9.85
C MET A 157 -16.57 -14.00 9.00
N ILE A 158 -16.02 -12.88 9.48
CA ILE A 158 -15.02 -12.08 8.78
C ILE A 158 -14.09 -11.37 9.76
N GLU A 159 -12.81 -11.24 9.37
CA GLU A 159 -11.79 -10.39 9.98
C GLU A 159 -11.10 -9.59 8.89
N ILE A 160 -10.73 -8.34 9.18
CA ILE A 160 -10.04 -7.46 8.22
C ILE A 160 -8.92 -6.72 8.95
N GLU A 161 -7.70 -6.79 8.40
CA GLU A 161 -6.57 -5.97 8.81
C GLU A 161 -6.23 -4.93 7.74
N ALA A 162 -5.55 -3.86 8.12
CA ALA A 162 -5.21 -2.80 7.18
C ALA A 162 -3.85 -2.15 7.49
N GLU A 163 -3.22 -1.64 6.44
CA GLU A 163 -2.04 -0.78 6.50
C GLU A 163 -2.40 0.58 5.89
N ALA A 164 -2.02 1.67 6.55
CA ALA A 164 -2.26 3.03 6.07
C ALA A 164 -0.99 3.88 6.14
N VAL A 165 -0.95 4.94 5.33
CA VAL A 165 0.17 5.88 5.26
C VAL A 165 -0.36 7.30 5.37
N VAL A 166 0.14 8.06 6.35
CA VAL A 166 -0.14 9.49 6.50
C VAL A 166 1.14 10.32 6.38
N LYS A 167 1.00 11.56 5.95
CA LYS A 167 2.10 12.52 5.78
C LYS A 167 2.67 12.97 7.11
#